data_cf4746415d44da22f570cdd01530abb0
#
_entry.id   cf4746415d44da22f570cdd01530abb0
#
_cell.length_a   1.000
_cell.length_b   1.000
_cell.length_c   1.000
_cell.angle_alpha   90.00
_cell.angle_beta   90.00
_cell.angle_gamma   90.00
#
_symmetry.space_group_name_H-M   'P 1'
#
loop_
_entity.id
_entity.type
_entity.pdbx_description
1 polymer ?
#
loop_
_entity_poly.entity_id
_entity_poly.type
_entity_poly.pdbx_seq_one_letter_code
_entity_poly.pdbx_strand_id
1 'polypeptide(L)' 'MVMYEYEELTEIVGAYCSLIVPYRGYTEGTIVSDYGNELVVRLTNGKGIVAYKDEVIVYE' A
#
# COMPACT_ATOMS: atom_id res chain seq x y z
N MET A 1 -14.94 -7.33 -23.61
CA MET A 1 -14.78 -7.17 -22.98
C MET A 1 -14.55 -7.11 -22.34
N VAL A 2 -14.25 -7.04 -22.02
CA VAL A 2 -14.00 -6.85 -21.17
C VAL A 2 -13.67 -6.72 -20.51
N MET A 3 -13.42 -6.43 -20.12
CA MET A 3 -13.13 -6.25 -19.31
C MET A 3 -12.70 -6.05 -18.58
N TYR A 4 -12.44 -6.05 -18.14
CA TYR A 4 -12.04 -5.85 -17.32
C TYR A 4 -11.98 -5.61 -16.47
N GLU A 5 -12.06 -5.48 -16.30
CA GLU A 5 -12.04 -5.28 -15.42
C GLU A 5 -11.59 -5.46 -14.73
N TYR A 6 -11.15 -5.65 -14.44
CA TYR A 6 -10.71 -5.87 -13.57
C TYR A 6 -10.00 -5.29 -12.98
N GLU A 7 -9.48 -4.82 -13.20
CA GLU A 7 -8.61 -4.14 -12.61
C GLU A 7 -9.02 -3.35 -11.49
N GLU A 8 -9.87 -2.74 -11.51
CA GLU A 8 -10.50 -2.15 -10.43
C GLU A 8 -10.63 -3.10 -9.34
N LEU A 9 -10.62 -4.27 -9.68
CA LEU A 9 -10.68 -5.34 -8.73
C LEU A 9 -9.44 -5.40 -7.87
N THR A 10 -8.42 -4.62 -8.23
CA THR A 10 -7.17 -4.63 -7.49
C THR A 10 -6.92 -3.31 -6.79
N GLU A 11 -7.98 -2.57 -6.54
CA GLU A 11 -7.85 -1.31 -5.82
C GLU A 11 -7.38 -1.59 -4.40
N ILE A 12 -6.23 -1.05 -4.02
CA ILE A 12 -5.67 -1.28 -2.71
C ILE A 12 -5.58 -0.01 -1.87
N VAL A 13 -5.99 1.13 -2.41
CA VAL A 13 -6.02 2.36 -1.63
C VAL A 13 -7.05 2.19 -0.52
N GLY A 14 -6.63 2.49 0.71
CA GLY A 14 -7.46 2.28 1.88
C GLY A 14 -7.18 0.97 2.58
N ALA A 15 -6.42 0.08 1.94
CA ALA A 15 -6.13 -1.23 2.54
C ALA A 15 -5.04 -1.10 3.61
N TYR A 16 -5.11 -1.97 4.58
CA TYR A 16 -4.10 -2.07 5.60
C TYR A 16 -2.91 -2.84 5.05
N CYS A 17 -1.71 -2.50 5.48
CA CYS A 17 -0.54 -3.19 4.99
C CYS A 17 0.54 -3.29 6.06
N SER A 18 1.46 -4.23 5.85
CA SER A 18 2.66 -4.37 6.67
C SER A 18 3.86 -4.04 5.82
N LEU A 19 4.87 -3.44 6.43
CA LEU A 19 6.14 -3.16 5.78
C LEU A 19 7.08 -4.31 6.03
N ILE A 20 7.61 -4.91 4.94
CA ILE A 20 8.60 -5.97 5.08
C ILE A 20 9.88 -5.38 5.64
N VAL A 21 10.23 -4.17 5.19
CA VAL A 21 11.38 -3.45 5.73
C VAL A 21 10.83 -2.34 6.62
N PRO A 22 11.02 -2.42 7.95
CA PRO A 22 10.45 -1.42 8.85
C PRO A 22 11.02 -0.03 8.55
N TYR A 23 10.17 0.98 8.72
CA TYR A 23 10.61 2.36 8.59
C TYR A 23 10.69 2.94 10.00
N ARG A 24 11.92 3.12 10.50
CA ARG A 24 12.16 3.69 11.84
C ARG A 24 11.35 2.96 12.91
N GLY A 25 11.27 1.64 12.78
CA GLY A 25 10.54 0.83 13.74
C GLY A 25 9.06 0.64 13.44
N TYR A 26 8.52 1.38 12.48
CA TYR A 26 7.12 1.22 12.10
C TYR A 26 7.01 0.11 11.07
N THR A 27 6.06 -0.77 11.27
CA THR A 27 5.88 -1.93 10.40
C THR A 27 4.49 -2.02 9.79
N GLU A 28 3.58 -1.10 10.15
CA GLU A 28 2.19 -1.20 9.69
C GLU A 28 1.68 0.15 9.26
N GLY A 29 0.75 0.14 8.33
CA GLY A 29 0.15 1.38 7.88
C GLY A 29 -1.03 1.13 6.98
N THR A 30 -1.52 2.21 6.39
CA THR A 30 -2.65 2.19 5.48
C THR A 30 -2.20 2.79 4.15
N ILE A 31 -2.56 2.16 3.06
CA ILE A 31 -2.19 2.65 1.73
C ILE A 31 -3.12 3.81 1.39
N VAL A 32 -2.54 4.98 1.11
CA VAL A 32 -3.33 6.17 0.79
C VAL A 32 -3.22 6.56 -0.68
N SER A 33 -2.22 6.06 -1.41
CA SER A 33 -2.11 6.32 -2.84
C SER A 33 -1.34 5.17 -3.49
N ASP A 34 -1.67 4.89 -4.74
CA ASP A 34 -1.07 3.81 -5.49
C ASP A 34 -0.58 4.39 -6.81
N TYR A 35 0.73 4.37 -7.02
CA TYR A 35 1.35 4.88 -8.25
C TYR A 35 1.95 3.75 -9.08
N GLY A 36 1.47 2.53 -8.86
CA GLY A 36 1.95 1.38 -9.61
C GLY A 36 3.05 0.67 -8.84
N ASN A 37 4.29 0.99 -9.11
CA ASN A 37 5.40 0.36 -8.41
C ASN A 37 5.64 0.94 -7.03
N GLU A 38 5.12 2.14 -6.77
CA GLU A 38 5.33 2.84 -5.51
C GLU A 38 3.99 3.13 -4.88
N LEU A 39 3.94 3.02 -3.57
CA LEU A 39 2.74 3.27 -2.79
C LEU A 39 3.06 4.33 -1.75
N VAL A 40 2.07 5.17 -1.46
CA VAL A 40 2.17 6.07 -0.31
C VAL A 40 1.44 5.39 0.83
N VAL A 41 2.16 5.19 1.93
CA VAL A 41 1.64 4.48 3.09
C VAL A 41 1.61 5.47 4.26
N ARG A 42 0.46 5.56 4.91
CA ARG A 42 0.37 6.35 6.13
C ARG A 42 0.66 5.43 7.30
N LEU A 43 1.71 5.74 8.04
CA LEU A 43 2.10 4.96 9.20
C LEU A 43 1.17 5.24 10.37
N THR A 44 1.30 4.42 11.41
CA THR A 44 0.43 4.56 12.58
C THR A 44 0.65 5.87 13.32
N ASN A 45 1.79 6.54 13.10
CA ASN A 45 2.02 7.85 13.70
C ASN A 45 1.47 8.99 12.83
N GLY A 46 0.79 8.66 11.71
CA GLY A 46 0.22 9.66 10.84
C GLY A 46 1.13 10.15 9.74
N LYS A 47 2.40 9.76 9.76
CA LYS A 47 3.35 10.21 8.74
C LYS A 47 3.20 9.37 7.48
N GLY A 48 3.26 10.04 6.33
CA GLY A 48 3.21 9.33 5.05
C GLY A 48 4.61 9.05 4.54
N ILE A 49 4.81 7.86 4.01
CA ILE A 49 6.08 7.48 3.40
C ILE A 49 5.79 6.84 2.05
N VAL A 50 6.83 6.80 1.20
CA VAL A 50 6.75 6.10 -0.07
C VAL A 50 7.46 4.77 0.09
N ALA A 51 6.79 3.70 -0.30
CA ALA A 51 7.37 2.36 -0.24
C ALA A 51 7.12 1.67 -1.57
N TYR A 52 8.03 0.79 -1.96
CA TYR A 52 7.84 0.03 -3.18
C TYR A 52 6.81 -1.07 -2.92
N LYS A 53 6.07 -1.40 -3.97
CA LYS A 53 4.98 -2.36 -3.84
C LYS A 53 5.48 -3.72 -3.33
N ASP A 54 6.69 -4.13 -3.73
CA ASP A 54 7.23 -5.40 -3.30
C ASP A 54 7.84 -5.34 -1.90
N GLU A 55 7.78 -4.19 -1.25
CA GLU A 55 8.26 -4.05 0.12
C GLU A 55 7.12 -4.01 1.13
N VAL A 56 5.90 -4.21 0.69
CA VAL A 56 4.74 -4.20 1.58
C VAL A 56 3.92 -5.46 1.35
N ILE A 57 3.21 -5.85 2.39
CA ILE A 57 2.23 -6.94 2.33
C ILE A 57 0.88 -6.29 2.54
N VAL A 58 0.01 -6.41 1.55
CA VAL A 58 -1.30 -5.76 1.58
C VAL A 58 -2.32 -6.77 2.10
N TYR A 59 -3.11 -6.34 3.08
CA TYR A 59 -4.17 -7.18 3.63
C TYR A 59 -5.49 -6.74 3.02
N GLU A 60 -6.12 -7.66 2.33
CA GLU A 60 -7.41 -7.38 1.71
C GLU A 60 -8.56 -8.13 2.43
#